data_4d9fa18d87d09f4e6b130eb86228ef82
#
_entry.id   4d9fa18d87d09f4e6b130eb86228ef82
#
_cell.length_a   1.000
_cell.length_b   1.000
_cell.length_c   1.000
_cell.angle_alpha   90.00
_cell.angle_beta   90.00
_cell.angle_gamma   90.00
#
_symmetry.space_group_name_H-M   'P 1'
#
loop_
_entity.id
_entity.type
_entity.pdbx_description
1 polymer ?
#
loop_
_entity_poly.entity_id
_entity_poly.type
_entity_poly.pdbx_seq_one_letter_code
_entity_poly.pdbx_strand_id
1 'polypeptide(L)'
;IKPGSPAMAVPGYDVRVVDAAGNEMEPGEEGLIIVSLPLPPGTLATVWGDDERYVDSYLSSIEGAYLTGDGGCVDEDGYVYVMGRTDDVINVAGHRLSAGALEAAVASHPAVAECAVIGLSDPVKGQIPRALVVLKAGHEDVDHAALEKELVAQVRVEVGPVAALKSATVVEALPKTRSGKILRKTMREIAEGKADAAVPSTIEDVAVLDAIRPSLRQD
;
A
#
# COMPACT_ATOMS: atom_id res chain seq x y z
N ILE A 1 20.58 11.98 -12.24
CA ILE A 1 19.18 11.85 -11.75
C ILE A 1 18.44 10.96 -12.72
N LYS A 2 17.82 9.90 -12.19
CA LYS A 2 16.94 9.00 -12.96
C LYS A 2 15.48 9.27 -12.57
N PRO A 3 14.57 9.48 -13.52
CA PRO A 3 13.14 9.66 -13.23
C PRO A 3 12.56 8.47 -12.47
N GLY A 4 11.74 8.74 -11.44
CA GLY A 4 11.10 7.71 -10.63
C GLY A 4 11.97 7.15 -9.50
N SER A 5 13.28 7.48 -9.45
CA SER A 5 14.16 7.08 -8.36
C SER A 5 14.38 8.22 -7.36
N PRO A 6 14.34 7.94 -6.03
CA PRO A 6 14.78 8.87 -5.00
C PRO A 6 16.30 9.09 -5.00
N ALA A 7 17.04 8.42 -5.84
CA ALA A 7 18.48 8.38 -6.04
C ALA A 7 19.17 7.17 -5.37
N MET A 8 20.49 7.28 -5.21
CA MET A 8 21.32 6.28 -4.54
C MET A 8 21.27 6.46 -3.02
N ALA A 9 21.62 5.41 -2.28
CA ALA A 9 21.77 5.48 -0.84
C ALA A 9 22.75 6.60 -0.43
N VAL A 10 22.38 7.36 0.60
CA VAL A 10 23.30 8.39 1.14
C VAL A 10 24.46 7.71 1.87
N PRO A 11 25.65 8.35 1.94
CA PRO A 11 26.81 7.79 2.61
C PRO A 11 26.50 7.36 4.06
N GLY A 12 26.93 6.14 4.41
CA GLY A 12 26.71 5.53 5.71
C GLY A 12 25.51 4.61 5.80
N TYR A 13 24.62 4.61 4.81
CA TYR A 13 23.50 3.66 4.71
C TYR A 13 23.81 2.58 3.67
N ASP A 14 23.86 1.32 4.12
CA ASP A 14 23.99 0.15 3.26
C ASP A 14 22.57 -0.36 2.92
N VAL A 15 21.99 0.25 1.87
CA VAL A 15 20.63 -0.08 1.39
C VAL A 15 20.75 -1.22 0.40
N ARG A 16 19.99 -2.30 0.65
CA ARG A 16 19.92 -3.48 -0.20
C ARG A 16 18.48 -3.88 -0.48
N VAL A 17 18.31 -4.69 -1.51
CA VAL A 17 17.04 -5.34 -1.83
C VAL A 17 17.22 -6.83 -1.66
N VAL A 18 16.34 -7.47 -0.88
CA VAL A 18 16.44 -8.89 -0.53
C VAL A 18 15.11 -9.61 -0.73
N ASP A 19 15.16 -10.92 -0.87
CA ASP A 19 13.98 -11.77 -0.81
C ASP A 19 13.46 -11.95 0.64
N ALA A 20 12.38 -12.71 0.82
CA ALA A 20 11.81 -12.97 2.15
C ALA A 20 12.73 -13.81 3.07
N ALA A 21 13.75 -14.45 2.52
CA ALA A 21 14.74 -15.22 3.27
C ALA A 21 15.99 -14.39 3.61
N GLY A 22 16.08 -13.14 3.12
CA GLY A 22 17.21 -12.24 3.33
C GLY A 22 18.33 -12.39 2.29
N ASN A 23 18.13 -13.14 1.20
CA ASN A 23 19.10 -13.23 0.12
C ASN A 23 19.02 -11.99 -0.76
N GLU A 24 20.18 -11.45 -1.16
CA GLU A 24 20.27 -10.27 -2.02
C GLU A 24 19.71 -10.57 -3.42
N MET A 25 18.91 -9.64 -3.94
CA MET A 25 18.31 -9.71 -5.26
C MET A 25 19.27 -9.20 -6.33
N GLU A 26 19.17 -9.75 -7.54
CA GLU A 26 19.94 -9.22 -8.67
C GLU A 26 19.44 -7.80 -9.06
N PRO A 27 20.31 -6.97 -9.68
CA PRO A 27 19.94 -5.64 -10.12
C PRO A 27 18.68 -5.65 -11.01
N GLY A 28 17.71 -4.80 -10.66
CA GLY A 28 16.42 -4.69 -11.36
C GLY A 28 15.34 -5.65 -10.87
N GLU A 29 15.68 -6.64 -10.04
CA GLU A 29 14.69 -7.52 -9.42
C GLU A 29 14.04 -6.87 -8.20
N GLU A 30 12.73 -7.10 -8.04
CA GLU A 30 11.96 -6.55 -6.93
C GLU A 30 12.08 -7.41 -5.66
N GLY A 31 12.25 -6.74 -4.52
CA GLY A 31 12.32 -7.39 -3.22
C GLY A 31 11.96 -6.43 -2.08
N LEU A 32 12.33 -6.82 -0.85
CA LEU A 32 12.21 -6.00 0.34
C LEU A 32 13.39 -5.04 0.43
N ILE A 33 13.12 -3.76 0.62
CA ILE A 33 14.18 -2.77 0.87
C ILE A 33 14.59 -2.84 2.35
N ILE A 34 15.85 -3.10 2.58
CA ILE A 34 16.46 -3.16 3.92
C ILE A 34 17.62 -2.18 4.04
N VAL A 35 18.01 -1.91 5.27
CA VAL A 35 19.29 -1.23 5.60
C VAL A 35 20.10 -2.20 6.46
N SER A 36 21.29 -2.57 6.00
CA SER A 36 22.17 -3.47 6.77
C SER A 36 22.63 -2.81 8.07
N LEU A 37 22.76 -3.60 9.12
CA LEU A 37 23.29 -3.14 10.40
C LEU A 37 24.84 -3.08 10.37
N PRO A 38 25.47 -2.14 11.13
CA PRO A 38 24.87 -1.18 12.07
C PRO A 38 24.25 0.03 11.37
N LEU A 39 23.14 0.52 11.91
CA LEU A 39 22.50 1.73 11.41
C LEU A 39 23.34 2.98 11.71
N PRO A 40 23.37 3.98 10.82
CA PRO A 40 23.98 5.27 11.11
C PRO A 40 23.34 5.98 12.30
N PRO A 41 24.08 6.84 13.04
CA PRO A 41 23.59 7.50 14.26
C PRO A 41 22.35 8.37 14.09
N GLY A 42 22.05 8.81 12.86
CA GLY A 42 20.85 9.61 12.54
C GLY A 42 19.58 8.81 12.30
N THR A 43 19.65 7.47 12.39
CA THR A 43 18.51 6.59 12.19
C THR A 43 17.63 6.55 13.45
N LEU A 44 16.38 6.08 13.31
CA LEU A 44 15.45 5.85 14.41
C LEU A 44 16.10 4.97 15.48
N ALA A 45 16.28 5.50 16.69
CA ALA A 45 16.92 4.78 17.79
C ALA A 45 15.97 3.76 18.44
N THR A 46 14.71 4.15 18.63
CA THR A 46 13.65 3.30 19.21
C THR A 46 12.29 3.95 19.06
N VAL A 47 11.22 3.24 19.47
CA VAL A 47 9.87 3.79 19.66
C VAL A 47 9.75 4.27 21.09
N TRP A 48 9.27 5.49 21.30
CA TRP A 48 9.16 6.08 22.63
C TRP A 48 8.33 5.22 23.58
N GLY A 49 8.96 4.76 24.65
CA GLY A 49 8.32 3.92 25.67
C GLY A 49 7.99 2.48 25.25
N ASP A 50 8.51 2.01 24.09
CA ASP A 50 8.18 0.69 23.55
C ASP A 50 9.33 0.16 22.67
N ASP A 51 10.45 -0.17 23.31
CA ASP A 51 11.63 -0.71 22.61
C ASP A 51 11.35 -2.07 21.96
N GLU A 52 10.52 -2.89 22.59
CA GLU A 52 10.13 -4.21 22.09
C GLU A 52 9.42 -4.08 20.74
N ARG A 53 8.49 -3.14 20.63
CA ARG A 53 7.82 -2.82 19.35
C ARG A 53 8.79 -2.37 18.27
N TYR A 54 9.84 -1.63 18.62
CA TYR A 54 10.87 -1.23 17.66
C TYR A 54 11.59 -2.45 17.09
N VAL A 55 12.04 -3.35 17.97
CA VAL A 55 12.72 -4.59 17.58
C VAL A 55 11.79 -5.45 16.71
N ASP A 56 10.56 -5.69 17.16
CA ASP A 56 9.61 -6.53 16.46
C ASP A 56 9.24 -5.99 15.08
N SER A 57 9.06 -4.67 14.97
CA SER A 57 8.62 -4.06 13.72
C SER A 57 9.72 -3.92 12.67
N TYR A 58 10.98 -3.75 13.08
CA TYR A 58 12.04 -3.33 12.17
C TYR A 58 13.28 -4.23 12.15
N LEU A 59 13.55 -5.01 13.22
CA LEU A 59 14.81 -5.74 13.35
C LEU A 59 14.66 -7.26 13.43
N SER A 60 13.45 -7.77 13.64
CA SER A 60 13.20 -9.20 13.84
C SER A 60 12.99 -10.00 12.56
N SER A 61 12.58 -9.37 11.48
CA SER A 61 12.14 -10.05 10.25
C SER A 61 13.30 -10.56 9.40
N ILE A 62 14.40 -9.83 9.33
CA ILE A 62 15.61 -10.17 8.55
C ILE A 62 16.82 -10.01 9.48
N GLU A 63 17.58 -11.09 9.69
CA GLU A 63 18.76 -11.06 10.57
C GLU A 63 19.81 -10.06 10.05
N GLY A 64 20.32 -9.21 10.94
CA GLY A 64 21.35 -8.23 10.59
C GLY A 64 20.87 -7.03 9.78
N ALA A 65 19.56 -6.82 9.66
CA ALA A 65 19.00 -5.74 8.86
C ALA A 65 17.84 -5.00 9.55
N TYR A 66 17.70 -3.74 9.18
CA TYR A 66 16.52 -2.93 9.44
C TYR A 66 15.56 -3.03 8.25
N LEU A 67 14.35 -3.53 8.48
CA LEU A 67 13.30 -3.61 7.48
C LEU A 67 12.58 -2.27 7.33
N THR A 68 12.67 -1.64 6.15
CA THR A 68 12.00 -0.34 5.91
C THR A 68 10.48 -0.47 5.83
N GLY A 69 9.98 -1.65 5.49
CA GLY A 69 8.58 -1.92 5.17
C GLY A 69 8.19 -1.48 3.76
N ASP A 70 9.18 -1.14 2.93
CA ASP A 70 8.99 -0.80 1.53
C ASP A 70 9.52 -1.92 0.62
N GLY A 71 8.88 -2.08 -0.53
CA GLY A 71 9.36 -2.93 -1.61
C GLY A 71 9.92 -2.11 -2.76
N GLY A 72 10.89 -2.67 -3.48
CA GLY A 72 11.48 -1.99 -4.62
C GLY A 72 12.63 -2.77 -5.24
N CYS A 73 13.41 -2.10 -6.07
CA CYS A 73 14.61 -2.68 -6.68
C CYS A 73 15.77 -1.67 -6.67
N VAL A 74 16.97 -2.17 -6.89
CA VAL A 74 18.17 -1.37 -7.16
C VAL A 74 18.62 -1.68 -8.59
N ASP A 75 18.88 -0.66 -9.41
CA ASP A 75 19.36 -0.89 -10.76
C ASP A 75 20.88 -1.14 -10.82
N GLU A 76 21.41 -1.47 -12.01
CA GLU A 76 22.83 -1.73 -12.25
C GLU A 76 23.75 -0.57 -11.89
N ASP A 77 23.24 0.67 -11.85
CA ASP A 77 23.98 1.87 -11.48
C ASP A 77 23.84 2.23 -9.98
N GLY A 78 23.12 1.42 -9.20
CA GLY A 78 22.91 1.59 -7.76
C GLY A 78 21.79 2.56 -7.38
N TYR A 79 20.92 2.93 -8.33
CA TYR A 79 19.74 3.76 -8.05
C TYR A 79 18.62 2.91 -7.46
N VAL A 80 18.07 3.36 -6.35
CA VAL A 80 16.94 2.70 -5.66
C VAL A 80 15.63 3.14 -6.31
N TYR A 81 14.72 2.21 -6.51
CA TYR A 81 13.34 2.47 -6.94
C TYR A 81 12.39 1.90 -5.89
N VAL A 82 11.59 2.77 -5.27
CA VAL A 82 10.58 2.37 -4.29
C VAL A 82 9.27 2.13 -5.01
N MET A 83 8.79 0.88 -5.00
CA MET A 83 7.57 0.48 -5.67
C MET A 83 6.33 0.61 -4.79
N GLY A 84 6.51 0.71 -3.48
CA GLY A 84 5.46 0.92 -2.50
C GLY A 84 5.69 0.16 -1.20
N ARG A 85 4.70 0.24 -0.30
CA ARG A 85 4.73 -0.48 0.98
C ARG A 85 4.56 -1.99 0.75
N THR A 86 5.29 -2.79 1.50
CA THR A 86 5.14 -4.26 1.45
C THR A 86 3.80 -4.74 2.00
N ASP A 87 3.21 -3.98 2.91
CA ASP A 87 1.88 -4.22 3.48
C ASP A 87 0.73 -3.71 2.58
N ASP A 88 1.05 -2.89 1.56
CA ASP A 88 0.11 -2.43 0.52
C ASP A 88 0.21 -3.26 -0.79
N VAL A 89 1.05 -4.29 -0.83
CA VAL A 89 1.10 -5.24 -1.96
C VAL A 89 -0.09 -6.19 -1.87
N ILE A 90 -0.80 -6.34 -2.98
CA ILE A 90 -1.94 -7.23 -3.12
C ILE A 90 -1.52 -8.46 -3.93
N ASN A 91 -1.61 -9.66 -3.33
CA ASN A 91 -1.21 -10.91 -3.97
C ASN A 91 -2.42 -11.56 -4.66
N VAL A 92 -2.53 -11.37 -5.98
CA VAL A 92 -3.62 -11.92 -6.77
C VAL A 92 -3.13 -13.12 -7.58
N ALA A 93 -3.54 -14.32 -7.21
CA ALA A 93 -3.17 -15.56 -7.90
C ALA A 93 -1.65 -15.71 -8.13
N GLY A 94 -0.83 -15.32 -7.13
CA GLY A 94 0.63 -15.36 -7.20
C GLY A 94 1.30 -14.11 -7.80
N HIS A 95 0.53 -13.19 -8.34
CA HIS A 95 1.06 -11.91 -8.84
C HIS A 95 1.04 -10.85 -7.74
N ARG A 96 2.18 -10.18 -7.55
CA ARG A 96 2.33 -9.09 -6.60
C ARG A 96 1.98 -7.77 -7.29
N LEU A 97 0.87 -7.17 -6.91
CA LEU A 97 0.37 -5.92 -7.47
C LEU A 97 0.53 -4.79 -6.45
N SER A 98 1.11 -3.68 -6.87
CA SER A 98 1.15 -2.47 -6.04
C SER A 98 -0.25 -1.85 -5.94
N ALA A 99 -0.73 -1.61 -4.71
CA ALA A 99 -1.96 -0.85 -4.50
C ALA A 99 -1.87 0.54 -5.16
N GLY A 100 -0.68 1.18 -5.13
CA GLY A 100 -0.45 2.47 -5.79
C GLY A 100 -0.64 2.43 -7.31
N ALA A 101 -0.22 1.36 -7.99
CA ALA A 101 -0.43 1.21 -9.43
C ALA A 101 -1.93 1.07 -9.78
N LEU A 102 -2.66 0.30 -8.96
CA LEU A 102 -4.12 0.18 -9.10
C LEU A 102 -4.82 1.51 -8.82
N GLU A 103 -4.40 2.24 -7.79
CA GLU A 103 -4.91 3.56 -7.44
C GLU A 103 -4.62 4.59 -8.55
N ALA A 104 -3.43 4.56 -9.14
CA ALA A 104 -3.09 5.44 -10.27
C ALA A 104 -4.05 5.21 -11.46
N ALA A 105 -4.32 3.94 -11.78
CA ALA A 105 -5.27 3.59 -12.82
C ALA A 105 -6.70 4.06 -12.48
N VAL A 106 -7.18 3.87 -11.26
CA VAL A 106 -8.51 4.35 -10.82
C VAL A 106 -8.58 5.88 -10.80
N ALA A 107 -7.53 6.55 -10.31
CA ALA A 107 -7.48 8.01 -10.20
C ALA A 107 -7.41 8.74 -11.56
N SER A 108 -6.99 8.06 -12.63
CA SER A 108 -6.97 8.66 -13.98
C SER A 108 -8.38 8.87 -14.56
N HIS A 109 -9.42 8.28 -13.94
CA HIS A 109 -10.80 8.48 -14.36
C HIS A 109 -11.28 9.92 -14.05
N PRO A 110 -11.97 10.59 -15.02
CA PRO A 110 -12.37 12.00 -14.87
C PRO A 110 -13.22 12.31 -13.64
N ALA A 111 -14.10 11.39 -13.23
CA ALA A 111 -15.01 11.57 -12.09
C ALA A 111 -14.34 11.33 -10.73
N VAL A 112 -13.13 10.77 -10.66
CA VAL A 112 -12.47 10.38 -9.40
C VAL A 112 -11.65 11.53 -8.85
N ALA A 113 -11.95 11.95 -7.61
CA ALA A 113 -11.14 12.91 -6.85
C ALA A 113 -10.03 12.23 -6.06
N GLU A 114 -10.39 11.19 -5.34
CA GLU A 114 -9.48 10.38 -4.53
C GLU A 114 -9.89 8.91 -4.59
N CYS A 115 -8.95 8.02 -4.38
CA CYS A 115 -9.25 6.60 -4.25
C CYS A 115 -8.28 5.90 -3.30
N ALA A 116 -8.71 4.74 -2.85
CA ALA A 116 -7.87 3.79 -2.13
C ALA A 116 -8.16 2.39 -2.63
N VAL A 117 -7.14 1.56 -2.78
CA VAL A 117 -7.29 0.15 -3.12
C VAL A 117 -6.76 -0.70 -1.98
N ILE A 118 -7.59 -1.65 -1.53
CA ILE A 118 -7.25 -2.62 -0.49
C ILE A 118 -7.34 -4.04 -1.03
N GLY A 119 -6.44 -4.92 -0.60
CA GLY A 119 -6.50 -6.34 -0.90
C GLY A 119 -7.36 -7.06 0.14
N LEU A 120 -8.39 -7.76 -0.31
CA LEU A 120 -9.25 -8.59 0.53
C LEU A 120 -8.96 -10.06 0.30
N SER A 121 -9.06 -10.87 1.35
CA SER A 121 -8.86 -12.31 1.26
C SER A 121 -9.85 -12.97 0.30
N ASP A 122 -9.34 -13.81 -0.60
CA ASP A 122 -10.13 -14.58 -1.56
C ASP A 122 -9.66 -16.05 -1.54
N PRO A 123 -10.58 -17.03 -1.40
CA PRO A 123 -10.21 -18.42 -1.24
C PRO A 123 -9.55 -19.05 -2.48
N VAL A 124 -9.71 -18.46 -3.65
CA VAL A 124 -9.18 -18.97 -4.92
C VAL A 124 -7.92 -18.23 -5.35
N LYS A 125 -7.92 -16.90 -5.21
CA LYS A 125 -6.85 -16.02 -5.70
C LYS A 125 -5.88 -15.56 -4.62
N GLY A 126 -6.09 -15.95 -3.36
CA GLY A 126 -5.36 -15.45 -2.20
C GLY A 126 -5.86 -14.08 -1.79
N GLN A 127 -5.78 -13.09 -2.67
CA GLN A 127 -6.39 -11.76 -2.49
C GLN A 127 -7.04 -11.26 -3.77
N ILE A 128 -8.01 -10.36 -3.61
CA ILE A 128 -8.59 -9.56 -4.71
C ILE A 128 -8.58 -8.08 -4.30
N PRO A 129 -8.27 -7.18 -5.22
CA PRO A 129 -8.34 -5.74 -4.95
C PRO A 129 -9.79 -5.26 -4.94
N ARG A 130 -10.06 -4.32 -4.05
CA ARG A 130 -11.30 -3.56 -3.95
C ARG A 130 -10.96 -2.08 -3.89
N ALA A 131 -11.60 -1.27 -4.73
CA ALA A 131 -11.42 0.17 -4.73
C ALA A 131 -12.51 0.85 -3.89
N LEU A 132 -12.12 1.92 -3.16
CA LEU A 132 -13.02 2.91 -2.59
C LEU A 132 -12.71 4.23 -3.28
N VAL A 133 -13.75 4.95 -3.70
CA VAL A 133 -13.63 6.09 -4.59
C VAL A 133 -14.40 7.28 -4.04
N VAL A 134 -13.78 8.44 -4.00
CA VAL A 134 -14.42 9.73 -3.72
C VAL A 134 -14.60 10.47 -5.04
N LEU A 135 -15.80 10.96 -5.30
CA LEU A 135 -16.13 11.65 -6.54
C LEU A 135 -15.65 13.11 -6.50
N LYS A 136 -15.32 13.65 -7.68
CA LYS A 136 -15.11 15.10 -7.84
C LYS A 136 -16.42 15.84 -7.74
N ALA A 137 -16.37 17.08 -7.29
CA ALA A 137 -17.49 17.99 -7.32
C ALA A 137 -18.08 18.10 -8.75
N GLY A 138 -19.40 18.02 -8.85
CA GLY A 138 -20.13 18.00 -10.12
C GLY A 138 -20.31 16.62 -10.75
N HIS A 139 -19.89 15.55 -10.07
CA HIS A 139 -20.09 14.16 -10.48
C HIS A 139 -20.96 13.37 -9.49
N GLU A 140 -21.67 14.05 -8.58
CA GLU A 140 -22.46 13.41 -7.52
C GLU A 140 -23.62 12.56 -8.07
N ASP A 141 -24.16 12.94 -9.24
CA ASP A 141 -25.30 12.27 -9.89
C ASP A 141 -24.88 11.10 -10.81
N VAL A 142 -23.61 10.71 -10.84
CA VAL A 142 -23.15 9.61 -11.69
C VAL A 142 -23.79 8.29 -11.26
N ASP A 143 -24.18 7.46 -12.23
CA ASP A 143 -24.60 6.09 -11.94
C ASP A 143 -23.41 5.28 -11.40
N HIS A 144 -23.45 4.94 -10.12
CA HIS A 144 -22.38 4.23 -9.44
C HIS A 144 -22.12 2.85 -10.07
N ALA A 145 -23.15 2.17 -10.59
CA ALA A 145 -22.96 0.87 -11.23
C ALA A 145 -22.31 0.99 -12.61
N ALA A 146 -22.57 2.07 -13.33
CA ALA A 146 -21.88 2.38 -14.59
C ALA A 146 -20.42 2.76 -14.32
N LEU A 147 -20.19 3.65 -13.35
CA LEU A 147 -18.85 4.07 -12.95
C LEU A 147 -17.97 2.88 -12.48
N GLU A 148 -18.54 1.96 -11.69
CA GLU A 148 -17.82 0.76 -11.28
C GLU A 148 -17.32 -0.05 -12.48
N LYS A 149 -18.19 -0.26 -13.49
CA LYS A 149 -17.81 -1.00 -14.72
C LYS A 149 -16.71 -0.27 -15.49
N GLU A 150 -16.79 1.05 -15.58
CA GLU A 150 -15.78 1.88 -16.25
C GLU A 150 -14.43 1.77 -15.54
N LEU A 151 -14.39 1.89 -14.21
CA LEU A 151 -13.18 1.77 -13.41
C LEU A 151 -12.56 0.36 -13.50
N VAL A 152 -13.39 -0.69 -13.44
CA VAL A 152 -12.94 -2.08 -13.62
C VAL A 152 -12.34 -2.27 -15.02
N ALA A 153 -12.99 -1.75 -16.06
CA ALA A 153 -12.49 -1.83 -17.44
C ALA A 153 -11.16 -1.06 -17.59
N GLN A 154 -11.06 0.12 -16.99
CA GLN A 154 -9.87 0.96 -17.02
C GLN A 154 -8.67 0.28 -16.36
N VAL A 155 -8.82 -0.24 -15.15
CA VAL A 155 -7.78 -1.01 -14.46
C VAL A 155 -7.37 -2.23 -15.27
N ARG A 156 -8.31 -2.91 -15.92
CA ARG A 156 -8.02 -4.04 -16.80
C ARG A 156 -7.16 -3.67 -18.01
N VAL A 157 -7.34 -2.47 -18.55
CA VAL A 157 -6.54 -1.94 -19.68
C VAL A 157 -5.17 -1.48 -19.24
N GLU A 158 -5.09 -0.71 -18.14
CA GLU A 158 -3.86 -0.04 -17.71
C GLU A 158 -2.91 -0.97 -16.92
N VAL A 159 -3.46 -1.82 -16.05
CA VAL A 159 -2.68 -2.75 -15.20
C VAL A 159 -2.70 -4.17 -15.75
N GLY A 160 -3.77 -4.53 -16.43
CA GLY A 160 -3.97 -5.85 -17.01
C GLY A 160 -5.03 -6.69 -16.29
N PRO A 161 -5.52 -7.76 -16.95
CA PRO A 161 -6.59 -8.61 -16.40
C PRO A 161 -6.19 -9.35 -15.13
N VAL A 162 -4.90 -9.49 -14.86
CA VAL A 162 -4.36 -10.07 -13.63
C VAL A 162 -4.75 -9.28 -12.38
N ALA A 163 -4.97 -7.97 -12.51
CA ALA A 163 -5.37 -7.09 -11.41
C ALA A 163 -6.64 -7.59 -10.71
N ALA A 164 -7.56 -8.20 -11.47
CA ALA A 164 -8.80 -8.81 -10.95
C ALA A 164 -9.64 -7.86 -10.08
N LEU A 165 -9.56 -6.54 -10.32
CA LEU A 165 -10.46 -5.58 -9.67
C LEU A 165 -11.89 -5.94 -10.06
N LYS A 166 -12.74 -6.19 -9.07
CA LYS A 166 -14.14 -6.59 -9.28
C LYS A 166 -15.13 -5.53 -8.85
N SER A 167 -14.74 -4.69 -7.89
CA SER A 167 -15.65 -3.69 -7.32
C SER A 167 -14.93 -2.37 -7.03
N ALA A 168 -15.67 -1.29 -7.21
CA ALA A 168 -15.29 0.07 -6.86
C ALA A 168 -16.49 0.75 -6.19
N THR A 169 -16.39 0.99 -4.90
CA THR A 169 -17.46 1.53 -4.08
C THR A 169 -17.27 3.03 -3.90
N VAL A 170 -18.29 3.83 -4.23
CA VAL A 170 -18.28 5.27 -3.98
C VAL A 170 -18.52 5.54 -2.50
N VAL A 171 -17.68 6.39 -1.92
CA VAL A 171 -17.73 6.83 -0.52
C VAL A 171 -17.59 8.35 -0.46
N GLU A 172 -18.09 8.98 0.61
CA GLU A 172 -18.03 10.43 0.77
C GLU A 172 -16.60 10.92 1.09
N ALA A 173 -15.85 10.15 1.86
CA ALA A 173 -14.47 10.46 2.24
C ALA A 173 -13.68 9.19 2.54
N LEU A 174 -12.35 9.28 2.45
CA LEU A 174 -11.43 8.21 2.86
C LEU A 174 -10.84 8.51 4.24
N PRO A 175 -10.74 7.52 5.15
CA PRO A 175 -10.14 7.72 6.46
C PRO A 175 -8.64 7.96 6.33
N LYS A 176 -8.17 9.05 6.91
CA LYS A 176 -6.78 9.51 6.86
C LYS A 176 -6.22 9.75 8.25
N THR A 177 -4.90 9.74 8.34
CA THR A 177 -4.19 10.32 9.47
C THR A 177 -4.17 11.85 9.34
N ARG A 178 -3.88 12.56 10.45
CA ARG A 178 -3.68 14.03 10.45
C ARG A 178 -2.59 14.50 9.46
N SER A 179 -1.70 13.62 9.01
CA SER A 179 -0.69 13.90 7.99
C SER A 179 -1.17 13.57 6.56
N GLY A 180 -2.44 13.21 6.37
CA GLY A 180 -3.05 12.94 5.07
C GLY A 180 -2.82 11.51 4.54
N LYS A 181 -2.21 10.58 5.32
CA LYS A 181 -2.03 9.19 4.89
C LYS A 181 -3.33 8.41 5.00
N ILE A 182 -3.75 7.77 3.92
CA ILE A 182 -4.93 6.89 3.89
C ILE A 182 -4.68 5.65 4.76
N LEU A 183 -5.66 5.27 5.57
CA LEU A 183 -5.59 4.17 6.54
C LEU A 183 -5.98 2.83 5.90
N ARG A 184 -5.26 2.38 4.85
CA ARG A 184 -5.56 1.15 4.09
C ARG A 184 -5.60 -0.09 4.99
N LYS A 185 -4.62 -0.24 5.88
CA LYS A 185 -4.57 -1.36 6.83
C LYS A 185 -5.83 -1.44 7.67
N THR A 186 -6.27 -0.32 8.26
CA THR A 186 -7.48 -0.28 9.09
C THR A 186 -8.73 -0.62 8.27
N MET A 187 -8.84 -0.06 7.05
CA MET A 187 -9.96 -0.38 6.15
C MET A 187 -10.00 -1.88 5.80
N ARG A 188 -8.85 -2.47 5.47
CA ARG A 188 -8.74 -3.91 5.18
C ARG A 188 -9.16 -4.75 6.38
N GLU A 189 -8.65 -4.46 7.57
CA GLU A 189 -8.99 -5.20 8.79
C GLU A 189 -10.48 -5.15 9.13
N ILE A 190 -11.13 -4.00 8.90
CA ILE A 190 -12.58 -3.86 9.05
C ILE A 190 -13.34 -4.68 8.00
N ALA A 191 -12.89 -4.63 6.74
CA ALA A 191 -13.51 -5.39 5.66
C ALA A 191 -13.40 -6.92 5.88
N GLU A 192 -12.28 -7.37 6.46
CA GLU A 192 -12.08 -8.78 6.85
C GLU A 192 -12.78 -9.18 8.14
N GLY A 193 -13.56 -8.29 8.76
CA GLY A 193 -14.36 -8.59 9.95
C GLY A 193 -13.54 -8.73 11.23
N LYS A 194 -12.32 -8.22 11.30
CA LYS A 194 -11.53 -8.22 12.54
C LYS A 194 -12.21 -7.34 13.59
N ALA A 195 -12.65 -7.97 14.71
CA ALA A 195 -13.39 -7.30 15.77
C ALA A 195 -12.60 -6.17 16.44
N ASP A 196 -11.28 -6.34 16.52
CA ASP A 196 -10.33 -5.41 17.17
C ASP A 196 -9.49 -4.62 16.14
N ALA A 197 -10.06 -4.30 14.96
CA ALA A 197 -9.39 -3.44 14.01
C ALA A 197 -8.97 -2.14 14.73
N ALA A 198 -7.68 -2.00 15.02
CA ALA A 198 -7.15 -0.90 15.81
C ALA A 198 -7.34 0.41 15.04
N VAL A 199 -8.12 1.33 15.63
CA VAL A 199 -8.22 2.69 15.12
C VAL A 199 -6.96 3.45 15.58
N PRO A 200 -6.09 3.88 14.65
CA PRO A 200 -4.87 4.58 15.04
C PRO A 200 -5.19 5.90 15.77
N SER A 201 -4.48 6.21 16.85
CA SER A 201 -4.62 7.50 17.56
C SER A 201 -4.28 8.71 16.68
N THR A 202 -3.65 8.47 15.53
CA THR A 202 -3.28 9.48 14.53
C THR A 202 -4.38 9.78 13.54
N ILE A 203 -5.52 9.10 13.59
CA ILE A 203 -6.65 9.35 12.69
C ILE A 203 -7.12 10.81 12.82
N GLU A 204 -7.43 11.42 11.67
CA GLU A 204 -7.91 12.80 11.60
C GLU A 204 -9.35 12.89 12.12
N ASP A 205 -10.24 12.05 11.59
CA ASP A 205 -11.65 11.98 11.96
C ASP A 205 -12.15 10.53 12.01
N VAL A 206 -12.58 10.10 13.19
CA VAL A 206 -13.13 8.74 13.40
C VAL A 206 -14.48 8.59 12.71
N ALA A 207 -15.28 9.68 12.59
CA ALA A 207 -16.59 9.62 11.96
C ALA A 207 -16.52 9.16 10.49
N VAL A 208 -15.47 9.54 9.77
CA VAL A 208 -15.24 9.08 8.38
C VAL A 208 -15.09 7.56 8.35
N LEU A 209 -14.35 6.99 9.30
CA LEU A 209 -14.17 5.55 9.36
C LEU A 209 -15.48 4.83 9.67
N ASP A 210 -16.29 5.37 10.59
CA ASP A 210 -17.58 4.81 10.94
C ASP A 210 -18.58 4.87 9.76
N ALA A 211 -18.56 5.97 9.00
CA ALA A 211 -19.40 6.15 7.82
C ALA A 211 -19.12 5.11 6.70
N ILE A 212 -17.86 4.73 6.51
CA ILE A 212 -17.49 3.77 5.46
C ILE A 212 -17.60 2.30 5.91
N ARG A 213 -17.73 2.00 7.20
CA ARG A 213 -17.83 0.61 7.71
C ARG A 213 -18.89 -0.24 7.00
N PRO A 214 -20.12 0.25 6.72
CA PRO A 214 -21.10 -0.55 5.98
C PRO A 214 -20.62 -0.90 4.58
N SER A 215 -20.00 0.06 3.87
CA SER A 215 -19.45 -0.16 2.54
C SER A 215 -18.27 -1.13 2.50
N LEU A 216 -17.48 -1.22 3.58
CA LEU A 216 -16.37 -2.16 3.68
C LEU A 216 -16.82 -3.61 3.89
N ARG A 217 -18.00 -3.82 4.49
CA ARG A 217 -18.55 -5.15 4.84
C ARG A 217 -19.52 -5.73 3.82
N GLN A 218 -19.76 -5.03 2.72
CA GLN A 218 -20.56 -5.55 1.62
C GLN A 218 -19.73 -6.57 0.82
N ASP A 219 -20.27 -7.77 0.66
CA ASP A 219 -19.72 -8.86 -0.15
C ASP A 219 -19.82 -8.59 -1.67
#